data_1c7b5a701a5f772ea9a8bc4fde24241b
#
_entry.id   1c7b5a701a5f772ea9a8bc4fde24241b
#
_cell.length_a   1.000
_cell.length_b   1.000
_cell.length_c   1.000
_cell.angle_alpha   90.00
_cell.angle_beta   90.00
_cell.angle_gamma   90.00
#
_symmetry.space_group_name_H-M   'P 1'
#
loop_
_entity.id
_entity.type
_entity.pdbx_description
1 polymer ?
#
loop_
_entity_poly.entity_id
_entity_poly.type
_entity_poly.pdbx_seq_one_letter_code
_entity_poly.pdbx_strand_id
1 'polypeptide(L)'
;MEIEGYVFPDDLYYHKEHFWARVEGNIVVIGTNDFAQKLAGQIVYVEMPSVGKEVEQGKPCGSMESGKWVGRIYAPVSGKVESINQDIEENPELINESPYEKGWICKISPSNLQEELKNLLKGESLVDLIKSEIDRVKKIKK
;
A
#
# COMPACT_ATOMS: atom_id res chain seq x y z
N MET A 1 15.24 -1.54 3.47
CA MET A 1 15.85 -0.30 4.03
C MET A 1 15.01 0.18 5.21
N GLU A 2 15.64 0.87 6.12
CA GLU A 2 14.93 1.44 7.26
C GLU A 2 15.02 2.97 7.22
N ILE A 3 13.88 3.64 7.43
CA ILE A 3 13.80 5.11 7.43
C ILE A 3 13.14 5.52 8.73
N GLU A 4 13.91 6.07 9.65
CA GLU A 4 13.46 6.54 10.97
C GLU A 4 12.61 5.52 11.75
N GLY A 5 13.03 4.25 11.73
CA GLY A 5 12.37 3.16 12.45
C GLY A 5 11.32 2.41 11.65
N TYR A 6 10.99 2.88 10.44
CA TYR A 6 10.02 2.20 9.57
C TYR A 6 10.75 1.35 8.53
N VAL A 7 10.23 0.16 8.27
CA VAL A 7 10.85 -0.80 7.35
C VAL A 7 10.26 -0.67 5.95
N PHE A 8 11.13 -0.59 4.95
CA PHE A 8 10.75 -0.50 3.54
C PHE A 8 11.62 -1.46 2.72
N PRO A 9 11.12 -2.67 2.39
CA PRO A 9 11.90 -3.61 1.57
C PRO A 9 12.39 -2.98 0.27
N ASP A 10 13.65 -3.24 -0.09
CA ASP A 10 14.30 -2.60 -1.23
C ASP A 10 13.83 -3.14 -2.59
N ASP A 11 13.22 -4.30 -2.62
CA ASP A 11 12.74 -4.95 -3.84
C ASP A 11 11.33 -4.52 -4.24
N LEU A 12 10.73 -3.59 -3.49
CA LEU A 12 9.38 -3.09 -3.75
C LEU A 12 9.40 -1.70 -4.35
N TYR A 13 8.31 -1.37 -5.03
CA TYR A 13 8.03 0.00 -5.48
C TYR A 13 6.97 0.59 -4.56
N TYR A 14 6.95 1.92 -4.43
CA TYR A 14 6.05 2.60 -3.48
C TYR A 14 5.29 3.74 -4.14
N HIS A 15 3.99 3.79 -3.91
CA HIS A 15 3.15 4.90 -4.33
C HIS A 15 3.17 5.98 -3.24
N LYS A 16 3.06 7.25 -3.65
CA LYS A 16 3.07 8.38 -2.72
C LYS A 16 1.98 8.34 -1.65
N GLU A 17 0.92 7.58 -1.88
CA GLU A 17 -0.17 7.40 -0.91
C GLU A 17 0.09 6.21 0.03
N HIS A 18 1.34 5.73 0.08
CA HIS A 18 1.83 4.71 1.03
C HIS A 18 1.35 3.29 0.77
N PHE A 19 1.23 2.93 -0.50
CA PHE A 19 0.96 1.55 -0.92
C PHE A 19 2.17 1.01 -1.68
N TRP A 20 2.52 -0.24 -1.37
CA TRP A 20 3.65 -0.89 -2.06
C TRP A 20 3.15 -1.75 -3.21
N ALA A 21 4.05 -1.98 -4.16
CA ALA A 21 3.81 -2.86 -5.31
C ALA A 21 5.00 -3.80 -5.46
N ARG A 22 4.70 -5.11 -5.54
CA ARG A 22 5.73 -6.13 -5.78
C ARG A 22 5.44 -6.79 -7.11
N VAL A 23 6.37 -6.68 -8.05
CA VAL A 23 6.23 -7.26 -9.37
C VAL A 23 6.63 -8.73 -9.32
N GLU A 24 5.69 -9.62 -9.63
CA GLU A 24 5.91 -11.07 -9.66
C GLU A 24 5.48 -11.59 -11.04
N GLY A 25 6.44 -11.62 -11.98
CA GLY A 25 6.13 -12.01 -13.36
C GLY A 25 5.11 -11.08 -14.00
N ASN A 26 3.94 -11.62 -14.36
CA ASN A 26 2.86 -10.86 -14.99
C ASN A 26 1.83 -10.31 -14.00
N ILE A 27 2.12 -10.39 -12.71
CA ILE A 27 1.21 -9.98 -11.65
C ILE A 27 1.90 -8.97 -10.75
N VAL A 28 1.14 -8.02 -10.21
CA VAL A 28 1.62 -7.07 -9.20
C VAL A 28 0.82 -7.30 -7.92
N VAL A 29 1.52 -7.62 -6.84
CA VAL A 29 0.92 -7.74 -5.51
C VAL A 29 1.00 -6.36 -4.86
N ILE A 30 -0.08 -5.91 -4.24
CA ILE A 30 -0.11 -4.61 -3.57
C ILE A 30 -0.47 -4.73 -2.09
N GLY A 31 -0.06 -3.75 -1.31
CA GLY A 31 -0.38 -3.66 0.11
C GLY A 31 -0.05 -2.29 0.66
N THR A 32 -0.21 -2.11 1.96
CA THR A 32 0.10 -0.85 2.63
C THR A 32 1.50 -0.93 3.26
N ASN A 33 2.22 0.19 3.32
CA ASN A 33 3.57 0.17 3.87
C ASN A 33 3.58 0.26 5.40
N ASP A 34 4.76 0.05 6.00
CA ASP A 34 4.94 0.01 7.45
C ASP A 34 4.61 1.36 8.10
N PHE A 35 4.97 2.47 7.47
CA PHE A 35 4.69 3.80 7.98
C PHE A 35 3.18 4.03 8.09
N ALA A 36 2.44 3.73 7.03
CA ALA A 36 0.99 3.94 6.99
C ALA A 36 0.25 3.09 8.03
N GLN A 37 0.63 1.82 8.18
CA GLN A 37 -0.07 0.95 9.13
C GLN A 37 0.19 1.36 10.58
N LYS A 38 1.39 1.84 10.89
CA LYS A 38 1.70 2.35 12.23
C LYS A 38 0.95 3.64 12.54
N LEU A 39 0.83 4.50 11.53
CA LEU A 39 0.10 5.76 11.66
C LEU A 39 -1.40 5.53 11.85
N ALA A 40 -1.97 4.59 11.11
CA ALA A 40 -3.39 4.26 11.16
C ALA A 40 -3.79 3.55 12.46
N GLY A 41 -2.88 2.76 13.03
CA GLY A 41 -3.18 1.89 14.15
C GLY A 41 -3.78 0.58 13.70
N GLN A 42 -4.32 -0.21 14.62
CA GLN A 42 -4.85 -1.53 14.31
C GLN A 42 -6.01 -1.45 13.34
N ILE A 43 -5.87 -2.09 12.19
CA ILE A 43 -6.91 -2.13 11.17
C ILE A 43 -8.01 -3.10 11.62
N VAL A 44 -9.26 -2.63 11.58
CA VAL A 44 -10.42 -3.42 12.03
C VAL A 44 -11.36 -3.79 10.88
N TYR A 45 -11.24 -3.10 9.74
CA TYR A 45 -12.09 -3.38 8.58
C TYR A 45 -11.37 -3.02 7.28
N VAL A 46 -11.52 -3.86 6.26
CA VAL A 46 -10.96 -3.62 4.93
C VAL A 46 -12.04 -3.89 3.89
N GLU A 47 -12.25 -2.92 2.99
CA GLU A 47 -13.08 -3.13 1.82
C GLU A 47 -12.17 -3.18 0.61
N MET A 48 -11.95 -4.39 0.08
CA MET A 48 -11.07 -4.60 -1.07
C MET A 48 -11.82 -4.44 -2.37
N PRO A 49 -11.10 -4.12 -3.48
CA PRO A 49 -11.76 -4.08 -4.79
C PRO A 49 -12.27 -5.46 -5.18
N SER A 50 -13.32 -5.50 -5.99
CA SER A 50 -13.88 -6.76 -6.50
C SER A 50 -12.95 -7.40 -7.54
N VAL A 51 -12.88 -8.72 -7.52
CA VAL A 51 -12.16 -9.47 -8.57
C VAL A 51 -12.79 -9.14 -9.93
N GLY A 52 -11.96 -8.87 -10.91
CA GLY A 52 -12.39 -8.48 -12.25
C GLY A 52 -12.55 -6.99 -12.47
N LYS A 53 -12.48 -6.19 -11.41
CA LYS A 53 -12.59 -4.74 -11.52
C LYS A 53 -11.33 -4.14 -12.14
N GLU A 54 -11.53 -3.14 -13.00
CA GLU A 54 -10.42 -2.35 -13.54
C GLU A 54 -10.04 -1.27 -12.52
N VAL A 55 -8.75 -1.13 -12.25
CA VAL A 55 -8.22 -0.11 -11.35
C VAL A 55 -7.23 0.77 -12.10
N GLU A 56 -7.04 1.99 -11.64
CA GLU A 56 -6.17 2.98 -12.29
C GLU A 56 -5.16 3.52 -11.29
N GLN A 57 -3.90 3.64 -11.71
CA GLN A 57 -2.82 4.16 -10.87
C GLN A 57 -3.22 5.48 -10.23
N GLY A 58 -3.07 5.57 -8.91
CA GLY A 58 -3.36 6.78 -8.15
C GLY A 58 -4.82 7.02 -7.82
N LYS A 59 -5.72 6.13 -8.25
CA LYS A 59 -7.14 6.26 -7.96
C LYS A 59 -7.57 5.32 -6.82
N PRO A 60 -8.57 5.71 -6.03
CA PRO A 60 -9.08 4.84 -4.98
C PRO A 60 -9.70 3.57 -5.55
N CYS A 61 -9.42 2.43 -4.91
CA CYS A 61 -10.01 1.14 -5.31
C CYS A 61 -10.61 0.36 -4.13
N GLY A 62 -10.51 0.90 -2.93
CA GLY A 62 -11.07 0.29 -1.73
C GLY A 62 -10.88 1.20 -0.54
N SER A 63 -11.08 0.67 0.65
CA SER A 63 -10.91 1.44 1.89
C SER A 63 -10.46 0.57 3.05
N MET A 64 -9.90 1.22 4.07
CA MET A 64 -9.48 0.59 5.32
C MET A 64 -9.90 1.45 6.49
N GLU A 65 -10.23 0.81 7.60
CA GLU A 65 -10.64 1.51 8.83
C GLU A 65 -9.90 0.96 10.04
N SER A 66 -9.48 1.87 10.93
CA SER A 66 -9.03 1.52 12.28
C SER A 66 -9.97 2.18 13.28
N GLY A 67 -9.73 2.00 14.56
CA GLY A 67 -10.54 2.66 15.60
C GLY A 67 -10.44 4.18 15.61
N LYS A 68 -9.44 4.75 14.95
CA LYS A 68 -9.16 6.20 14.96
C LYS A 68 -9.02 6.80 13.56
N TRP A 69 -9.16 6.02 12.49
CA TRP A 69 -8.84 6.49 11.15
C TRP A 69 -9.63 5.72 10.08
N VAL A 70 -10.03 6.43 9.05
CA VAL A 70 -10.66 5.85 7.84
C VAL A 70 -9.89 6.40 6.65
N GLY A 71 -9.45 5.53 5.76
CA GLY A 71 -8.72 5.94 4.57
C GLY A 71 -9.02 5.07 3.38
N ARG A 72 -8.61 5.54 2.20
CA ARG A 72 -8.82 4.82 0.95
C ARG A 72 -7.60 4.00 0.57
N ILE A 73 -7.84 2.91 -0.16
CA ILE A 73 -6.79 2.13 -0.77
C ILE A 73 -6.60 2.70 -2.18
N TYR A 74 -5.38 3.15 -2.49
CA TYR A 74 -5.05 3.69 -3.81
C TYR A 74 -4.29 2.64 -4.60
N ALA A 75 -4.67 2.42 -5.85
CA ALA A 75 -3.99 1.45 -6.69
C ALA A 75 -2.62 2.00 -7.10
N PRO A 76 -1.51 1.31 -6.80
CA PRO A 76 -0.19 1.76 -7.24
C PRO A 76 0.07 1.52 -8.71
N VAL A 77 -0.69 0.66 -9.35
CA VAL A 77 -0.61 0.41 -10.79
C VAL A 77 -2.01 0.23 -11.36
N SER A 78 -2.16 0.46 -12.67
CA SER A 78 -3.41 0.21 -13.39
C SER A 78 -3.48 -1.24 -13.85
N GLY A 79 -4.69 -1.77 -13.94
CA GLY A 79 -4.92 -3.11 -14.45
C GLY A 79 -6.21 -3.70 -13.92
N LYS A 80 -6.32 -5.01 -14.00
CA LYS A 80 -7.50 -5.74 -13.57
C LYS A 80 -7.20 -6.50 -12.28
N VAL A 81 -8.09 -6.42 -11.32
CA VAL A 81 -7.95 -7.16 -10.06
C VAL A 81 -8.11 -8.66 -10.36
N GLU A 82 -7.06 -9.42 -10.11
CA GLU A 82 -7.04 -10.85 -10.38
C GLU A 82 -7.45 -11.68 -9.19
N SER A 83 -7.02 -11.27 -7.99
CA SER A 83 -7.39 -11.94 -6.76
C SER A 83 -7.29 -10.98 -5.57
N ILE A 84 -7.97 -11.32 -4.49
CA ILE A 84 -7.94 -10.56 -3.26
C ILE A 84 -7.48 -11.46 -2.12
N ASN A 85 -6.94 -10.86 -1.07
CA ASN A 85 -6.48 -11.60 0.11
C ASN A 85 -7.63 -11.78 1.09
N GLN A 86 -8.30 -12.92 1.03
CA GLN A 86 -9.43 -13.20 1.91
C GLN A 86 -9.04 -13.27 3.39
N ASP A 87 -7.78 -13.56 3.68
CA ASP A 87 -7.32 -13.64 5.07
C ASP A 87 -7.44 -12.31 5.80
N ILE A 88 -7.25 -11.18 5.10
CA ILE A 88 -7.40 -9.87 5.74
C ILE A 88 -8.85 -9.45 5.91
N GLU A 89 -9.78 -10.05 5.19
CA GLU A 89 -11.21 -9.84 5.45
C GLU A 89 -11.59 -10.39 6.81
N GLU A 90 -11.08 -11.56 7.16
CA GLU A 90 -11.35 -12.22 8.43
C GLU A 90 -10.46 -11.70 9.55
N ASN A 91 -9.21 -11.36 9.21
CA ASN A 91 -8.19 -10.91 10.16
C ASN A 91 -7.50 -9.64 9.66
N PRO A 92 -8.19 -8.48 9.70
CA PRO A 92 -7.61 -7.22 9.20
C PRO A 92 -6.30 -6.82 9.87
N GLU A 93 -6.05 -7.29 11.08
CA GLU A 93 -4.82 -7.01 11.84
C GLU A 93 -3.57 -7.59 11.18
N LEU A 94 -3.71 -8.47 10.21
CA LEU A 94 -2.56 -8.97 9.44
C LEU A 94 -1.86 -7.84 8.70
N ILE A 95 -2.58 -6.79 8.33
CA ILE A 95 -2.00 -5.61 7.71
C ILE A 95 -0.99 -4.94 8.65
N ASN A 96 -1.28 -4.94 9.94
CA ASN A 96 -0.38 -4.38 10.96
C ASN A 96 0.76 -5.33 11.31
N GLU A 97 0.45 -6.61 11.44
CA GLU A 97 1.42 -7.62 11.87
C GLU A 97 2.44 -7.97 10.78
N SER A 98 2.00 -7.99 9.54
CA SER A 98 2.83 -8.44 8.42
C SER A 98 2.46 -7.69 7.12
N PRO A 99 2.71 -6.37 7.07
CA PRO A 99 2.24 -5.54 5.94
C PRO A 99 2.80 -5.94 4.58
N TYR A 100 3.98 -6.53 4.55
CA TYR A 100 4.65 -6.89 3.30
C TYR A 100 4.49 -8.35 2.89
N GLU A 101 3.96 -9.18 3.77
CA GLU A 101 3.78 -10.62 3.51
C GLU A 101 2.32 -11.01 3.62
N LYS A 102 1.87 -11.43 4.81
CA LYS A 102 0.52 -11.93 5.02
C LYS A 102 -0.57 -10.86 4.87
N GLY A 103 -0.20 -9.60 5.04
CA GLY A 103 -1.12 -8.46 4.96
C GLY A 103 -1.28 -7.87 3.56
N TRP A 104 -0.87 -8.58 2.50
CA TRP A 104 -1.08 -8.09 1.15
C TRP A 104 -2.59 -7.90 0.87
N ILE A 105 -2.93 -6.95 0.00
CA ILE A 105 -4.33 -6.58 -0.24
C ILE A 105 -4.92 -7.31 -1.43
N CYS A 106 -4.34 -7.14 -2.60
CA CYS A 106 -4.82 -7.80 -3.80
C CYS A 106 -3.71 -7.96 -4.83
N LYS A 107 -4.00 -8.74 -5.88
CA LYS A 107 -3.10 -8.93 -7.01
C LYS A 107 -3.75 -8.33 -8.24
N ILE A 108 -2.96 -7.60 -9.01
CA ILE A 108 -3.41 -6.89 -10.20
C ILE A 108 -2.68 -7.44 -11.42
N SER A 109 -3.44 -7.71 -12.50
CA SER A 109 -2.86 -7.99 -13.81
C SER A 109 -2.63 -6.63 -14.47
N PRO A 110 -1.37 -6.15 -14.54
CA PRO A 110 -1.11 -4.76 -14.94
C PRO A 110 -1.35 -4.53 -16.43
N SER A 111 -1.82 -3.32 -16.77
CA SER A 111 -2.09 -2.95 -18.16
C SER A 111 -1.04 -2.01 -18.76
N ASN A 112 -0.24 -1.34 -17.92
CA ASN A 112 0.76 -0.37 -18.39
C ASN A 112 1.96 -0.30 -17.44
N LEU A 113 2.45 -1.45 -17.02
CA LEU A 113 3.42 -1.57 -15.94
C LEU A 113 4.70 -0.77 -16.18
N GLN A 114 5.33 -0.91 -17.34
CA GLN A 114 6.63 -0.28 -17.60
C GLN A 114 6.58 1.24 -17.46
N GLU A 115 5.54 1.86 -17.95
CA GLU A 115 5.37 3.32 -17.84
C GLU A 115 5.02 3.73 -16.42
N GLU A 116 4.15 2.95 -15.77
CA GLU A 116 3.68 3.30 -14.42
C GLU A 116 4.72 3.08 -13.33
N LEU A 117 5.66 2.16 -13.51
CA LEU A 117 6.75 1.99 -12.56
C LEU A 117 7.60 3.27 -12.45
N LYS A 118 7.68 4.06 -13.52
CA LYS A 118 8.41 5.33 -13.51
C LYS A 118 7.79 6.36 -12.58
N ASN A 119 6.51 6.22 -12.26
CA ASN A 119 5.79 7.12 -11.36
C ASN A 119 5.87 6.68 -9.90
N LEU A 120 6.45 5.51 -9.63
CA LEU A 120 6.56 4.99 -8.28
C LEU A 120 7.92 5.32 -7.68
N LEU A 121 7.98 5.28 -6.36
CA LEU A 121 9.15 5.69 -5.59
C LEU A 121 10.01 4.50 -5.18
N LYS A 122 11.32 4.73 -5.16
CA LYS A 122 12.29 3.72 -4.76
C LYS A 122 13.59 4.42 -4.35
N GLY A 123 14.31 3.88 -3.35
CA GLY A 123 15.58 4.48 -2.93
C GLY A 123 15.42 5.89 -2.36
N GLU A 124 16.23 6.83 -2.82
CA GLU A 124 16.25 8.20 -2.29
C GLU A 124 14.92 8.94 -2.41
N SER A 125 14.18 8.75 -3.51
CA SER A 125 12.90 9.41 -3.67
C SER A 125 11.89 8.96 -2.61
N LEU A 126 11.97 7.70 -2.21
CA LEU A 126 11.14 7.19 -1.12
C LEU A 126 11.59 7.79 0.22
N VAL A 127 12.90 7.86 0.47
CA VAL A 127 13.45 8.44 1.70
C VAL A 127 12.96 9.87 1.87
N ASP A 128 13.04 10.68 0.82
CA ASP A 128 12.63 12.09 0.85
C ASP A 128 11.13 12.21 1.16
N LEU A 129 10.30 11.39 0.53
CA LEU A 129 8.86 11.40 0.80
C LEU A 129 8.56 11.04 2.25
N ILE A 130 9.14 9.95 2.75
CA ILE A 130 8.84 9.47 4.10
C ILE A 130 9.30 10.45 5.15
N LYS A 131 10.48 11.05 5.00
CA LYS A 131 10.95 12.08 5.94
C LYS A 131 10.04 13.29 5.96
N SER A 132 9.58 13.72 4.78
CA SER A 132 8.62 14.82 4.66
C SER A 132 7.29 14.51 5.37
N GLU A 133 6.79 13.30 5.20
CA GLU A 133 5.55 12.87 5.84
C GLU A 133 5.68 12.75 7.35
N ILE A 134 6.82 12.25 7.84
CA ILE A 134 7.09 12.17 9.28
C ILE A 134 7.10 13.57 9.88
N ASP A 135 7.75 14.52 9.24
CA ASP A 135 7.80 15.91 9.71
C ASP A 135 6.40 16.52 9.74
N ARG A 136 5.60 16.28 8.72
CA ARG A 136 4.21 16.76 8.65
C ARG A 136 3.38 16.22 9.81
N VAL A 137 3.50 14.94 10.11
CA VAL A 137 2.77 14.30 11.22
C VAL A 137 3.22 14.85 12.58
N LYS A 138 4.52 15.07 12.75
CA LYS A 138 5.04 15.66 13.99
C LYS A 138 4.49 17.06 14.22
N LYS A 139 4.35 17.87 13.18
CA LYS A 139 3.78 19.22 13.27
C LYS A 139 2.30 19.20 13.65
N ILE A 140 1.56 18.25 13.10
CA ILE A 140 0.13 18.10 13.41
C ILE A 140 -0.09 17.68 14.86
N LYS A 141 0.79 16.86 15.40
CA LYS A 141 0.67 16.34 16.78
C LYS A 141 1.05 17.35 17.87
N LYS A 142 1.60 18.45 17.47
CA LYS A 142 1.89 19.54 18.42
C LYS A 142 0.65 20.39 18.60
#